data_7a70a5ac99b41ca187ba60cad89d2519
#
_entry.id   7a70a5ac99b41ca187ba60cad89d2519
#
_cell.length_a   1.000
_cell.length_b   1.000
_cell.length_c   1.000
_cell.angle_alpha   90.00
_cell.angle_beta   90.00
_cell.angle_gamma   90.00
#
_symmetry.space_group_name_H-M   'P 1'
#
loop_
_entity.id
_entity.type
_entity.pdbx_description
1 polymer ?
#
loop_
_entity_poly.entity_id
_entity_poly.type
_entity_poly.pdbx_seq_one_letter_code
_entity_poly.pdbx_strand_id
1 'polypeptide(L)'
;ATLQDYKLQLKQLLELDGESEMNLYIPTLGTENVLAPLPTKTDVYRSALVLRPEIEAGKLNIQTSDLDIKIARAGYLPTLSLSAGIGTSHANGNDFTFSEQVKQNWNNSLGFTVSVPIFSNRQTKSAVEKAKIQKQTSELDLLDDQKTLYKTIETLWLDANSAQQRYAAATEKLKSTQTSYELIQEQFNL
;
A
#
# COMPACT_ATOMS: atom_id res chain seq x y z
N ALA A 1 -10.47 -31.52 -16.23
CA ALA A 1 -9.72 -30.48 -16.97
C ALA A 1 -9.43 -29.28 -16.09
N THR A 2 -10.42 -28.52 -15.63
CA THR A 2 -10.26 -27.24 -14.91
C THR A 2 -9.43 -27.30 -13.63
N LEU A 3 -9.55 -28.35 -12.80
CA LEU A 3 -8.76 -28.49 -11.59
C LEU A 3 -7.26 -28.69 -11.88
N GLN A 4 -6.95 -29.46 -12.91
CA GLN A 4 -5.56 -29.73 -13.32
C GLN A 4 -4.92 -28.46 -13.90
N ASP A 5 -5.69 -27.68 -14.65
CA ASP A 5 -5.22 -26.42 -15.22
C ASP A 5 -4.89 -25.40 -14.11
N TYR A 6 -5.75 -25.27 -13.09
CA TYR A 6 -5.47 -24.42 -11.92
C TYR A 6 -4.29 -24.91 -11.08
N LYS A 7 -4.12 -26.24 -10.91
CA LYS A 7 -2.94 -26.79 -10.25
C LYS A 7 -1.66 -26.46 -11.01
N LEU A 8 -1.69 -26.55 -12.34
CA LEU A 8 -0.55 -26.21 -13.19
C LEU A 8 -0.20 -24.72 -13.11
N GLN A 9 -1.20 -23.84 -13.16
CA GLN A 9 -1.01 -22.40 -12.99
C GLN A 9 -0.42 -22.06 -11.62
N LEU A 10 -0.87 -22.73 -10.55
CA LEU A 10 -0.34 -22.53 -9.21
C LEU A 10 1.11 -23.02 -9.09
N LYS A 11 1.44 -24.17 -9.72
CA LYS A 11 2.84 -24.64 -9.79
C LYS A 11 3.74 -23.64 -10.52
N GLN A 12 3.28 -23.07 -11.62
CA GLN A 12 4.02 -22.04 -12.38
C GLN A 12 4.24 -20.77 -11.55
N LEU A 13 3.22 -20.31 -10.82
CA LEU A 13 3.31 -19.15 -9.95
C LEU A 13 4.28 -19.36 -8.77
N LEU A 14 4.39 -20.60 -8.29
CA LEU A 14 5.29 -20.97 -7.19
C LEU A 14 6.68 -21.43 -7.68
N GLU A 15 6.94 -21.35 -9.01
CA GLU A 15 8.17 -21.83 -9.63
C GLU A 15 8.51 -23.29 -9.28
N LEU A 16 7.48 -24.13 -9.05
CA LEU A 16 7.66 -25.55 -8.78
C LEU A 16 7.83 -26.34 -10.06
N ASP A 17 8.67 -27.38 -10.00
CA ASP A 17 8.85 -28.30 -11.11
C ASP A 17 7.51 -28.95 -11.51
N GLY A 18 7.23 -29.03 -12.82
CA GLY A 18 5.98 -29.54 -13.34
C GLY A 18 5.64 -30.98 -12.89
N GLU A 19 6.66 -31.80 -12.66
CA GLU A 19 6.53 -33.19 -12.20
C GLU A 19 6.36 -33.32 -10.67
N SER A 20 6.58 -32.26 -9.87
CA SER A 20 6.41 -32.31 -8.42
C SER A 20 4.96 -32.60 -8.03
N GLU A 21 4.74 -33.57 -7.13
CA GLU A 21 3.40 -33.78 -6.56
C GLU A 21 3.00 -32.61 -5.68
N MET A 22 1.85 -31.99 -5.98
CA MET A 22 1.30 -30.92 -5.17
C MET A 22 -0.02 -31.37 -4.56
N ASN A 23 -0.02 -31.58 -3.24
CA ASN A 23 -1.22 -31.86 -2.47
C ASN A 23 -1.81 -30.57 -1.94
N LEU A 24 -3.03 -30.25 -2.37
CA LEU A 24 -3.77 -29.09 -1.87
C LEU A 24 -4.42 -29.46 -0.54
N TYR A 25 -4.08 -28.73 0.51
CA TYR A 25 -4.82 -28.82 1.76
C TYR A 25 -6.18 -28.11 1.57
N ILE A 26 -7.24 -28.88 1.57
CA ILE A 26 -8.60 -28.36 1.56
C ILE A 26 -9.09 -28.39 3.01
N PRO A 27 -9.15 -27.24 3.70
CA PRO A 27 -9.66 -27.20 5.05
C PRO A 27 -11.13 -27.64 5.04
N THR A 28 -11.50 -28.53 5.95
CA THR A 28 -12.91 -28.83 6.22
C THR A 28 -13.56 -27.58 6.81
N LEU A 29 -14.30 -26.87 5.97
CA LEU A 29 -15.09 -25.72 6.43
C LEU A 29 -16.17 -26.22 7.37
N GLY A 30 -16.05 -25.90 8.66
CA GLY A 30 -17.11 -26.15 9.62
C GLY A 30 -18.36 -25.38 9.22
N THR A 31 -19.47 -26.07 9.14
CA THR A 31 -20.78 -25.48 8.80
C THR A 31 -21.45 -24.81 9.99
N GLU A 32 -20.84 -24.86 11.17
CA GLU A 32 -21.46 -24.51 12.45
C GLU A 32 -21.91 -23.04 12.57
N ASN A 33 -21.32 -22.12 11.79
CA ASN A 33 -21.61 -20.68 11.86
C ASN A 33 -22.04 -20.03 10.52
N VAL A 34 -22.34 -20.84 9.51
CA VAL A 34 -22.65 -20.29 8.16
C VAL A 34 -23.88 -19.38 8.17
N LEU A 35 -24.85 -19.67 9.04
CA LEU A 35 -26.10 -18.90 9.19
C LEU A 35 -26.06 -17.89 10.35
N ALA A 36 -24.90 -17.66 10.97
CA ALA A 36 -24.79 -16.62 12.00
C ALA A 36 -25.14 -15.24 11.43
N PRO A 37 -25.78 -14.35 12.22
CA PRO A 37 -26.16 -13.03 11.75
C PRO A 37 -24.91 -12.23 11.38
N LEU A 38 -24.92 -11.62 10.19
CA LEU A 38 -23.83 -10.76 9.74
C LEU A 38 -23.83 -9.47 10.57
N PRO A 39 -22.63 -8.92 10.89
CA PRO A 39 -22.53 -7.61 11.53
C PRO A 39 -23.11 -6.53 10.62
N THR A 40 -23.52 -5.39 11.20
CA THR A 40 -24.06 -4.30 10.39
C THR A 40 -22.97 -3.69 9.50
N LYS A 41 -23.34 -3.27 8.29
CA LYS A 41 -22.42 -2.60 7.35
C LYS A 41 -21.68 -1.43 8.00
N THR A 42 -22.41 -0.67 8.82
CA THR A 42 -21.90 0.54 9.49
C THR A 42 -20.81 0.20 10.51
N ASP A 43 -20.99 -0.86 11.29
CA ASP A 43 -20.02 -1.27 12.30
C ASP A 43 -18.75 -1.82 11.65
N VAL A 44 -18.90 -2.62 10.58
CA VAL A 44 -17.76 -3.10 9.78
C VAL A 44 -16.99 -1.92 9.20
N TYR A 45 -17.68 -0.93 8.63
CA TYR A 45 -17.03 0.25 8.05
C TYR A 45 -16.29 1.09 9.11
N ARG A 46 -16.91 1.34 10.26
CA ARG A 46 -16.25 2.07 11.36
C ARG A 46 -14.98 1.37 11.84
N SER A 47 -15.06 0.06 12.03
CA SER A 47 -13.89 -0.75 12.40
C SER A 47 -12.81 -0.70 11.33
N ALA A 48 -13.19 -0.79 10.05
CA ALA A 48 -12.26 -0.73 8.93
C ALA A 48 -11.55 0.63 8.81
N LEU A 49 -12.24 1.75 9.07
CA LEU A 49 -11.62 3.09 9.08
C LEU A 49 -10.50 3.24 10.13
N VAL A 50 -10.53 2.44 11.19
CA VAL A 50 -9.52 2.46 12.26
C VAL A 50 -8.42 1.43 12.00
N LEU A 51 -8.79 0.24 11.49
CA LEU A 51 -7.88 -0.90 11.39
C LEU A 51 -7.13 -0.97 10.04
N ARG A 52 -7.66 -0.33 9.00
CA ARG A 52 -7.09 -0.42 7.65
C ARG A 52 -5.85 0.47 7.50
N PRO A 53 -4.68 -0.13 7.20
CA PRO A 53 -3.43 0.64 7.05
C PRO A 53 -3.49 1.63 5.89
N GLU A 54 -4.30 1.39 4.86
CA GLU A 54 -4.46 2.30 3.72
C GLU A 54 -5.05 3.65 4.16
N ILE A 55 -6.02 3.63 5.07
CA ILE A 55 -6.63 4.85 5.62
C ILE A 55 -5.63 5.62 6.49
N GLU A 56 -4.83 4.92 7.28
CA GLU A 56 -3.79 5.56 8.08
C GLU A 56 -2.68 6.14 7.20
N ALA A 57 -2.28 5.42 6.15
CA ALA A 57 -1.33 5.93 5.14
C ALA A 57 -1.85 7.21 4.47
N GLY A 58 -3.13 7.27 4.10
CA GLY A 58 -3.75 8.48 3.55
C GLY A 58 -3.68 9.67 4.53
N LYS A 59 -3.95 9.46 5.82
CA LYS A 59 -3.81 10.49 6.86
C LYS A 59 -2.36 10.98 7.00
N LEU A 60 -1.39 10.06 6.98
CA LEU A 60 0.04 10.39 7.03
C LEU A 60 0.48 11.16 5.78
N ASN A 61 -0.06 10.85 4.61
CA ASN A 61 0.22 11.61 3.38
C ASN A 61 -0.25 13.07 3.48
N ILE A 62 -1.40 13.32 4.11
CA ILE A 62 -1.86 14.69 4.39
C ILE A 62 -0.88 15.40 5.34
N GLN A 63 -0.41 14.74 6.39
CA GLN A 63 0.58 15.31 7.31
C GLN A 63 1.91 15.60 6.61
N THR A 64 2.35 14.72 5.73
CA THR A 64 3.55 14.92 4.89
C THR A 64 3.37 16.15 4.00
N SER A 65 2.21 16.29 3.35
CA SER A 65 1.90 17.46 2.53
C SER A 65 1.88 18.77 3.33
N ASP A 66 1.49 18.74 4.61
CA ASP A 66 1.61 19.89 5.51
C ASP A 66 3.09 20.26 5.79
N LEU A 67 3.97 19.26 5.89
CA LEU A 67 5.41 19.49 6.03
C LEU A 67 6.01 20.04 4.73
N ASP A 68 5.55 19.57 3.59
CA ASP A 68 5.99 20.07 2.29
C ASP A 68 5.65 21.56 2.10
N ILE A 69 4.50 22.02 2.60
CA ILE A 69 4.16 23.45 2.63
C ILE A 69 5.15 24.21 3.51
N LYS A 70 5.57 23.67 4.65
CA LYS A 70 6.57 24.29 5.53
C LYS A 70 7.94 24.33 4.86
N ILE A 71 8.34 23.25 4.19
CA ILE A 71 9.57 23.18 3.39
C ILE A 71 9.56 24.22 2.27
N ALA A 72 8.46 24.31 1.52
CA ALA A 72 8.33 25.32 0.47
C ALA A 72 8.43 26.77 1.03
N ARG A 73 7.86 27.02 2.22
CA ARG A 73 7.95 28.33 2.90
C ARG A 73 9.37 28.62 3.38
N ALA A 74 10.17 27.59 3.71
CA ALA A 74 11.56 27.78 4.11
C ALA A 74 12.41 28.44 3.00
N GLY A 75 11.96 28.36 1.74
CA GLY A 75 12.58 29.09 0.63
C GLY A 75 12.55 30.64 0.76
N TYR A 76 11.80 31.18 1.72
CA TYR A 76 11.86 32.61 2.09
C TYR A 76 12.90 32.93 3.15
N LEU A 77 13.46 31.91 3.81
CA LEU A 77 14.41 32.07 4.91
C LEU A 77 15.86 32.11 4.40
N PRO A 78 16.78 32.74 5.14
CA PRO A 78 18.20 32.62 4.84
C PRO A 78 18.67 31.16 4.92
N THR A 79 19.57 30.79 4.03
CA THR A 79 20.28 29.51 4.09
C THR A 79 21.68 29.71 4.65
N LEU A 80 22.10 28.77 5.47
CA LEU A 80 23.40 28.71 6.09
C LEU A 80 24.12 27.46 5.59
N SER A 81 25.31 27.65 5.00
CA SER A 81 26.13 26.55 4.51
C SER A 81 27.50 26.58 5.15
N LEU A 82 27.94 25.41 5.61
CA LEU A 82 29.29 25.15 6.09
C LEU A 82 29.99 24.23 5.09
N SER A 83 31.14 24.65 4.61
CA SER A 83 31.97 23.85 3.72
C SER A 83 33.35 23.65 4.33
N ALA A 84 33.84 22.42 4.29
CA ALA A 84 35.20 22.08 4.66
C ALA A 84 35.86 21.34 3.50
N GLY A 85 37.06 21.73 3.17
CA GLY A 85 37.83 21.13 2.09
C GLY A 85 39.25 20.84 2.53
N ILE A 86 39.77 19.70 2.11
CA ILE A 86 41.16 19.34 2.24
C ILE A 86 41.65 19.07 0.80
N GLY A 87 42.76 19.68 0.41
CA GLY A 87 43.28 19.53 -0.93
C GLY A 87 44.79 19.57 -0.97
N THR A 88 45.32 18.98 -2.01
CA THR A 88 46.69 19.08 -2.42
C THR A 88 46.77 19.03 -3.94
N SER A 89 47.83 19.56 -4.52
CA SER A 89 47.99 19.53 -5.98
C SER A 89 49.42 19.06 -6.35
N HIS A 90 49.52 18.39 -7.49
CA HIS A 90 50.76 17.99 -8.11
C HIS A 90 50.80 18.45 -9.57
N ALA A 91 51.94 18.98 -10.00
CA ALA A 91 52.18 19.38 -11.39
C ALA A 91 53.44 18.72 -11.90
N ASN A 92 53.38 18.16 -13.11
CA ASN A 92 54.55 17.63 -13.80
C ASN A 92 55.39 18.77 -14.34
N GLY A 93 56.74 18.58 -14.37
CA GLY A 93 57.66 19.58 -14.92
C GLY A 93 58.26 20.53 -13.89
N ASN A 94 58.08 20.28 -12.61
CA ASN A 94 58.72 20.95 -11.49
C ASN A 94 59.90 20.18 -10.97
N ASP A 95 60.91 20.86 -10.40
CA ASP A 95 62.10 20.25 -9.78
C ASP A 95 61.80 19.49 -8.45
N PHE A 96 60.57 19.63 -7.95
CA PHE A 96 60.14 18.99 -6.69
C PHE A 96 59.56 17.59 -6.92
N THR A 97 59.89 16.69 -6.04
CA THR A 97 59.32 15.35 -6.06
C THR A 97 57.82 15.35 -5.70
N PHE A 98 57.09 14.32 -6.11
CA PHE A 98 55.65 14.17 -5.77
C PHE A 98 55.38 14.34 -4.27
N SER A 99 56.20 13.73 -3.40
CA SER A 99 56.03 13.82 -1.96
C SER A 99 56.22 15.24 -1.41
N GLU A 100 57.18 15.97 -1.97
CA GLU A 100 57.43 17.37 -1.60
C GLU A 100 56.28 18.26 -2.04
N GLN A 101 55.79 18.10 -3.28
CA GLN A 101 54.65 18.86 -3.78
C GLN A 101 53.38 18.60 -2.97
N VAL A 102 53.07 17.36 -2.63
CA VAL A 102 51.90 16.98 -1.80
C VAL A 102 51.98 17.64 -0.43
N LYS A 103 53.17 17.71 0.19
CA LYS A 103 53.36 18.37 1.49
C LYS A 103 53.27 19.90 1.40
N GLN A 104 53.88 20.49 0.37
CA GLN A 104 53.92 21.94 0.20
C GLN A 104 52.59 22.53 -0.25
N ASN A 105 51.85 21.79 -1.08
CA ASN A 105 50.60 22.20 -1.62
C ASN A 105 49.39 21.78 -0.76
N TRP A 106 49.62 21.23 0.41
CA TRP A 106 48.56 20.88 1.34
C TRP A 106 47.78 22.12 1.80
N ASN A 107 46.49 22.16 1.52
CA ASN A 107 45.63 23.23 1.97
C ASN A 107 44.39 22.71 2.68
N ASN A 108 43.99 23.42 3.69
CA ASN A 108 42.73 23.22 4.41
C ASN A 108 41.88 24.48 4.23
N SER A 109 40.64 24.30 3.87
CA SER A 109 39.68 25.38 3.78
C SER A 109 38.45 25.11 4.64
N LEU A 110 38.02 26.15 5.34
CA LEU A 110 36.75 26.12 6.08
C LEU A 110 35.99 27.38 5.64
N GLY A 111 34.83 27.17 5.06
CA GLY A 111 33.97 28.23 4.55
C GLY A 111 32.63 28.27 5.26
N PHE A 112 32.18 29.48 5.53
CA PHE A 112 30.89 29.75 6.16
C PHE A 112 30.13 30.73 5.27
N THR A 113 28.99 30.33 4.72
CA THR A 113 28.23 31.14 3.77
C THR A 113 26.80 31.32 4.24
N VAL A 114 26.34 32.56 4.35
CA VAL A 114 24.95 32.91 4.60
C VAL A 114 24.37 33.50 3.31
N SER A 115 23.32 32.91 2.77
CA SER A 115 22.62 33.37 1.59
C SER A 115 21.20 33.83 1.95
N VAL A 116 20.88 35.08 1.68
CA VAL A 116 19.55 35.68 1.93
C VAL A 116 18.84 35.93 0.61
N PRO A 117 17.74 35.23 0.29
CA PRO A 117 17.02 35.48 -0.97
C PRO A 117 16.22 36.77 -0.88
N ILE A 118 16.66 37.82 -1.62
CA ILE A 118 15.95 39.09 -1.69
C ILE A 118 14.85 39.06 -2.74
N PHE A 119 15.11 38.39 -3.87
CA PHE A 119 14.16 38.22 -4.96
C PHE A 119 14.29 36.87 -5.61
N SER A 120 13.21 36.08 -5.58
CA SER A 120 13.14 34.70 -6.09
C SER A 120 12.32 34.56 -7.38
N ASN A 121 12.03 35.64 -8.09
CA ASN A 121 11.20 35.65 -9.32
C ASN A 121 9.88 34.82 -9.14
N ARG A 122 9.22 35.00 -8.01
CA ARG A 122 8.00 34.27 -7.63
C ARG A 122 8.15 32.74 -7.47
N GLN A 123 9.33 32.16 -7.62
CA GLN A 123 9.56 30.71 -7.51
C GLN A 123 9.08 30.15 -6.15
N THR A 124 9.50 30.77 -5.07
CA THR A 124 9.10 30.35 -3.71
C THR A 124 7.58 30.46 -3.51
N LYS A 125 6.96 31.56 -4.00
CA LYS A 125 5.51 31.70 -3.93
C LYS A 125 4.79 30.58 -4.70
N SER A 126 5.24 30.31 -5.93
CA SER A 126 4.68 29.24 -6.75
C SER A 126 4.87 27.86 -6.14
N ALA A 127 6.03 27.61 -5.50
CA ALA A 127 6.29 26.36 -4.79
C ALA A 127 5.32 26.16 -3.62
N VAL A 128 5.06 27.22 -2.83
CA VAL A 128 4.08 27.17 -1.73
C VAL A 128 2.67 26.91 -2.24
N GLU A 129 2.25 27.57 -3.32
CA GLU A 129 0.91 27.34 -3.88
C GLU A 129 0.77 25.92 -4.46
N LYS A 130 1.80 25.40 -5.13
CA LYS A 130 1.84 24.01 -5.60
C LYS A 130 1.72 23.01 -4.42
N ALA A 131 2.48 23.24 -3.34
CA ALA A 131 2.41 22.40 -2.15
C ALA A 131 1.01 22.40 -1.50
N LYS A 132 0.33 23.57 -1.46
CA LYS A 132 -1.06 23.65 -0.98
C LYS A 132 -2.03 22.85 -1.85
N ILE A 133 -1.89 22.95 -3.17
CA ILE A 133 -2.72 22.17 -4.11
C ILE A 133 -2.45 20.67 -3.90
N GLN A 134 -1.19 20.26 -3.73
CA GLN A 134 -0.84 18.87 -3.46
C GLN A 134 -1.48 18.36 -2.17
N LYS A 135 -1.52 19.18 -1.10
CA LYS A 135 -2.25 18.83 0.12
C LYS A 135 -3.75 18.60 -0.16
N GLN A 136 -4.39 19.51 -0.91
CA GLN A 136 -5.79 19.34 -1.28
C GLN A 136 -6.03 18.05 -2.10
N THR A 137 -5.10 17.71 -2.98
CA THR A 137 -5.15 16.44 -3.71
C THR A 137 -5.08 15.26 -2.74
N SER A 138 -4.14 15.26 -1.78
CA SER A 138 -4.04 14.19 -0.78
C SER A 138 -5.30 14.06 0.11
N GLU A 139 -5.98 15.18 0.41
CA GLU A 139 -7.24 15.17 1.14
C GLU A 139 -8.38 14.53 0.31
N LEU A 140 -8.43 14.81 -0.99
CA LEU A 140 -9.40 14.20 -1.91
C LEU A 140 -9.12 12.71 -2.14
N ASP A 141 -7.85 12.32 -2.24
CA ASP A 141 -7.43 10.93 -2.39
C ASP A 141 -7.88 10.11 -1.16
N LEU A 142 -7.67 10.62 0.05
CA LEU A 142 -8.17 9.95 1.27
C LEU A 142 -9.70 9.80 1.26
N LEU A 143 -10.43 10.83 0.80
CA LEU A 143 -11.88 10.75 0.70
C LEU A 143 -12.32 9.70 -0.33
N ASP A 144 -11.61 9.57 -1.43
CA ASP A 144 -11.87 8.56 -2.46
C ASP A 144 -11.58 7.14 -1.96
N ASP A 145 -10.46 6.96 -1.25
CA ASP A 145 -10.13 5.71 -0.57
C ASP A 145 -11.22 5.28 0.42
N GLN A 146 -11.75 6.21 1.21
CA GLN A 146 -12.85 5.95 2.15
C GLN A 146 -14.14 5.53 1.42
N LYS A 147 -14.48 6.17 0.30
CA LYS A 147 -15.64 5.80 -0.52
C LYS A 147 -15.46 4.44 -1.17
N THR A 148 -14.27 4.15 -1.67
CA THR A 148 -13.91 2.86 -2.27
C THR A 148 -13.99 1.75 -1.22
N LEU A 149 -13.49 1.99 -0.02
CA LEU A 149 -13.60 1.08 1.11
C LEU A 149 -15.07 0.80 1.46
N TYR A 150 -15.89 1.85 1.55
CA TYR A 150 -17.33 1.70 1.83
C TYR A 150 -18.02 0.85 0.77
N LYS A 151 -17.78 1.14 -0.51
CA LYS A 151 -18.32 0.36 -1.64
C LYS A 151 -17.89 -1.11 -1.57
N THR A 152 -16.62 -1.36 -1.27
CA THR A 152 -16.08 -2.72 -1.14
C THR A 152 -16.77 -3.49 -0.01
N ILE A 153 -16.93 -2.87 1.15
CA ILE A 153 -17.63 -3.47 2.30
C ILE A 153 -19.09 -3.76 1.95
N GLU A 154 -19.75 -2.83 1.28
CA GLU A 154 -21.15 -3.01 0.87
C GLU A 154 -21.30 -4.19 -0.10
N THR A 155 -20.42 -4.28 -1.10
CA THR A 155 -20.41 -5.41 -2.05
C THR A 155 -20.18 -6.74 -1.34
N LEU A 156 -19.14 -6.83 -0.50
CA LEU A 156 -18.81 -8.05 0.23
C LEU A 156 -19.93 -8.46 1.22
N TRP A 157 -20.58 -7.48 1.83
CA TRP A 157 -21.71 -7.75 2.72
C TRP A 157 -22.92 -8.31 1.95
N LEU A 158 -23.24 -7.74 0.78
CA LEU A 158 -24.30 -8.24 -0.10
C LEU A 158 -23.98 -9.66 -0.61
N ASP A 159 -22.73 -9.92 -0.97
CA ASP A 159 -22.27 -11.24 -1.43
C ASP A 159 -22.40 -12.27 -0.30
N ALA A 160 -21.97 -11.92 0.92
CA ALA A 160 -22.09 -12.78 2.08
C ALA A 160 -23.56 -13.10 2.40
N ASN A 161 -24.42 -12.07 2.40
CA ASN A 161 -25.88 -12.24 2.64
C ASN A 161 -26.51 -13.13 1.56
N SER A 162 -26.18 -12.90 0.28
CA SER A 162 -26.63 -13.75 -0.83
C SER A 162 -26.15 -15.20 -0.71
N ALA A 163 -24.90 -15.38 -0.26
CA ALA A 163 -24.34 -16.73 -0.03
C ALA A 163 -25.09 -17.45 1.10
N GLN A 164 -25.39 -16.78 2.20
CA GLN A 164 -26.21 -17.35 3.29
C GLN A 164 -27.60 -17.75 2.81
N GLN A 165 -28.28 -16.91 2.06
CA GLN A 165 -29.60 -17.23 1.50
C GLN A 165 -29.55 -18.42 0.56
N ARG A 166 -28.54 -18.49 -0.32
CA ARG A 166 -28.33 -19.65 -1.21
C ARG A 166 -28.06 -20.93 -0.44
N TYR A 167 -27.25 -20.85 0.62
CA TYR A 167 -26.97 -22.01 1.48
C TYR A 167 -28.24 -22.50 2.18
N ALA A 168 -29.03 -21.61 2.77
CA ALA A 168 -30.30 -21.97 3.41
C ALA A 168 -31.27 -22.64 2.44
N ALA A 169 -31.45 -22.04 1.22
CA ALA A 169 -32.31 -22.60 0.19
C ALA A 169 -31.81 -23.98 -0.32
N ALA A 170 -30.49 -24.15 -0.48
CA ALA A 170 -29.90 -25.41 -0.92
C ALA A 170 -30.07 -26.51 0.15
N THR A 171 -29.95 -26.18 1.44
CA THR A 171 -30.17 -27.11 2.56
C THR A 171 -31.62 -27.56 2.59
N GLU A 172 -32.58 -26.66 2.45
CA GLU A 172 -34.02 -27.00 2.44
C GLU A 172 -34.38 -27.83 1.20
N LYS A 173 -33.82 -27.48 0.03
CA LYS A 173 -33.98 -28.30 -1.19
C LYS A 173 -33.42 -29.70 -1.01
N LEU A 174 -32.24 -29.86 -0.41
CA LEU A 174 -31.65 -31.16 -0.13
C LEU A 174 -32.57 -32.02 0.75
N LYS A 175 -33.07 -31.45 1.86
CA LYS A 175 -33.99 -32.09 2.77
C LYS A 175 -35.28 -32.55 2.05
N SER A 176 -35.90 -31.68 1.28
CA SER A 176 -37.10 -31.99 0.50
C SER A 176 -36.85 -33.10 -0.53
N THR A 177 -35.73 -33.05 -1.24
CA THR A 177 -35.34 -34.06 -2.23
C THR A 177 -35.08 -35.41 -1.55
N GLN A 178 -34.43 -35.41 -0.39
CA GLN A 178 -34.17 -36.64 0.38
C GLN A 178 -35.48 -37.29 0.85
N THR A 179 -36.41 -36.50 1.40
CA THR A 179 -37.75 -37.02 1.79
C THR A 179 -38.49 -37.58 0.57
N SER A 180 -38.45 -36.92 -0.57
CA SER A 180 -39.06 -37.40 -1.81
C SER A 180 -38.44 -38.72 -2.28
N TYR A 181 -37.11 -38.83 -2.19
CA TYR A 181 -36.41 -40.08 -2.52
C TYR A 181 -36.80 -41.23 -1.61
N GLU A 182 -36.88 -41.02 -0.31
CA GLU A 182 -37.28 -42.01 0.68
C GLU A 182 -38.71 -42.51 0.41
N LEU A 183 -39.65 -41.61 0.11
CA LEU A 183 -41.04 -41.98 -0.23
C LEU A 183 -41.13 -42.84 -1.53
N ILE A 184 -40.36 -42.48 -2.56
CA ILE A 184 -40.32 -43.25 -3.80
C ILE A 184 -39.70 -44.62 -3.55
N GLN A 185 -38.66 -44.70 -2.72
CA GLN A 185 -38.02 -45.96 -2.37
C GLN A 185 -38.97 -46.90 -1.59
N GLU A 186 -39.77 -46.37 -0.65
CA GLU A 186 -40.81 -47.10 0.04
C GLU A 186 -41.89 -47.64 -0.91
N GLN A 187 -42.34 -46.79 -1.87
CA GLN A 187 -43.30 -47.23 -2.89
C GLN A 187 -42.76 -48.31 -3.82
N PHE A 188 -41.45 -48.32 -4.09
CA PHE A 188 -40.83 -49.34 -4.95
C PHE A 188 -40.61 -50.66 -4.24
N ASN A 189 -40.51 -50.68 -2.91
CA ASN A 189 -40.29 -51.86 -2.08
C ASN A 189 -41.61 -52.52 -1.65
N LEU A 190 -42.78 -51.96 -1.97
CA LEU A 190 -44.10 -52.52 -1.80
C LEU A 190 -44.58 -53.27 -3.06
#